data_f3f29bb5682a9e2dfe40b96b4dbba3c9
#
_entry.id   f3f29bb5682a9e2dfe40b96b4dbba3c9
#
_cell.length_a   1.000
_cell.length_b   1.000
_cell.length_c   1.000
_cell.angle_alpha   90.00
_cell.angle_beta   90.00
_cell.angle_gamma   90.00
#
_symmetry.space_group_name_H-M   'P 1'
#
loop_
_entity.id
_entity.type
_entity.pdbx_description
1 polymer ?
#
loop_
_entity_poly.entity_id
_entity_poly.type
_entity_poly.pdbx_seq_one_letter_code
_entity_poly.pdbx_strand_id
1 'polypeptide(L)'
;MNEWGWCDITAFRAEIIAGLFGLVSWKFAKVLFMSPWTAYQMWGIEKKYDLAEPSILAFICERIAIMVEFIFMWMPVTLLIVWAADLTGKYIVLVFLLATALVKLLLCYVYPLLIAPLTSSTEELPSYADELLPFIKKQAEEAGFNSKVILLEKSFSTDVHVNASTSLSKIKLGEPLFKGHGEWPAEIVAVLCHELGHYKLNHLLI
;
A
#
# COMPACT_ATOMS: atom_id res chain seq x y z
N MET A 1 37.31 11.11 -32.64
CA MET A 1 36.21 12.09 -32.40
C MET A 1 34.92 11.32 -32.71
N ASN A 2 34.18 10.92 -31.70
CA ASN A 2 33.06 10.03 -31.84
C ASN A 2 31.87 10.79 -32.39
N GLU A 3 31.42 10.36 -33.55
CA GLU A 3 30.20 10.84 -34.21
C GLU A 3 28.95 10.29 -33.50
N TRP A 4 28.74 10.69 -32.28
CA TRP A 4 27.42 10.55 -31.65
C TRP A 4 26.59 11.75 -32.05
N GLY A 5 26.01 11.66 -33.26
CA GLY A 5 25.23 12.74 -33.84
C GLY A 5 23.95 12.97 -33.06
N TRP A 6 23.43 14.18 -33.11
CA TRP A 6 22.13 14.62 -32.55
C TRP A 6 20.95 13.70 -32.90
N CYS A 7 21.10 12.90 -33.96
CA CYS A 7 20.10 11.91 -34.40
C CYS A 7 19.87 10.81 -33.37
N ASP A 8 20.92 10.34 -32.68
CA ASP A 8 20.83 9.25 -31.69
C ASP A 8 20.15 9.71 -30.40
N ILE A 9 20.36 10.95 -30.00
CA ILE A 9 19.71 11.53 -28.81
C ILE A 9 18.21 11.71 -29.05
N THR A 10 17.80 12.08 -30.26
CA THR A 10 16.38 12.27 -30.59
C THR A 10 15.67 10.91 -30.70
N ALA A 11 16.31 9.90 -31.28
CA ALA A 11 15.79 8.54 -31.34
C ALA A 11 15.62 7.94 -29.92
N PHE A 12 16.65 8.04 -29.09
CA PHE A 12 16.59 7.58 -27.70
C PHE A 12 15.47 8.26 -26.89
N ARG A 13 15.30 9.59 -27.04
CA ARG A 13 14.19 10.32 -26.41
C ARG A 13 12.84 9.86 -26.89
N ALA A 14 12.69 9.58 -28.19
CA ALA A 14 11.45 9.08 -28.77
C ALA A 14 11.10 7.68 -28.23
N GLU A 15 12.07 6.79 -28.10
CA GLU A 15 11.87 5.44 -27.51
C GLU A 15 11.46 5.51 -26.03
N ILE A 16 12.07 6.38 -25.24
CA ILE A 16 11.67 6.60 -23.84
C ILE A 16 10.23 7.12 -23.77
N ILE A 17 9.87 8.12 -24.56
CA ILE A 17 8.51 8.69 -24.57
C ILE A 17 7.49 7.61 -25.00
N ALA A 18 7.79 6.85 -26.04
CA ALA A 18 6.94 5.76 -26.47
C ALA A 18 6.77 4.66 -25.40
N GLY A 19 7.86 4.30 -24.73
CA GLY A 19 7.86 3.35 -23.62
C GLY A 19 7.02 3.83 -22.42
N LEU A 20 7.15 5.09 -22.04
CA LEU A 20 6.36 5.70 -20.97
C LEU A 20 4.88 5.76 -21.33
N PHE A 21 4.58 6.17 -22.56
CA PHE A 21 3.19 6.17 -23.06
C PHE A 21 2.60 4.76 -23.03
N GLY A 22 3.38 3.77 -23.44
CA GLY A 22 2.99 2.34 -23.39
C GLY A 22 2.69 1.89 -21.93
N LEU A 23 3.55 2.24 -20.99
CA LEU A 23 3.36 1.90 -19.56
C LEU A 23 2.12 2.56 -18.96
N VAL A 24 1.89 3.84 -19.24
CA VAL A 24 0.69 4.55 -18.76
C VAL A 24 -0.57 3.96 -19.39
N SER A 25 -0.54 3.70 -20.71
CA SER A 25 -1.66 3.07 -21.42
C SER A 25 -1.96 1.68 -20.88
N TRP A 26 -0.94 0.88 -20.62
CA TRP A 26 -1.08 -0.44 -20.01
C TRP A 26 -1.70 -0.37 -18.62
N LYS A 27 -1.20 0.54 -17.76
CA LYS A 27 -1.75 0.74 -16.41
C LYS A 27 -3.21 1.18 -16.47
N PHE A 28 -3.53 2.12 -17.35
CA PHE A 28 -4.90 2.60 -17.57
C PHE A 28 -5.82 1.47 -18.02
N ALA A 29 -5.40 0.71 -19.03
CA ALA A 29 -6.16 -0.46 -19.52
C ALA A 29 -6.39 -1.49 -18.39
N LYS A 30 -5.36 -1.76 -17.56
CA LYS A 30 -5.47 -2.64 -16.41
C LYS A 30 -6.48 -2.12 -15.39
N VAL A 31 -6.45 -0.85 -15.05
CA VAL A 31 -7.41 -0.24 -14.12
C VAL A 31 -8.82 -0.33 -14.67
N LEU A 32 -9.05 -0.01 -15.96
CA LEU A 32 -10.36 -0.14 -16.59
C LEU A 32 -10.86 -1.58 -16.61
N PHE A 33 -9.99 -2.53 -16.96
CA PHE A 33 -10.36 -3.95 -17.05
C PHE A 33 -10.69 -4.54 -15.68
N MET A 34 -9.96 -4.14 -14.62
CA MET A 34 -10.19 -4.63 -13.26
C MET A 34 -11.35 -3.92 -12.55
N SER A 35 -11.73 -2.71 -12.99
CA SER A 35 -12.79 -1.93 -12.33
C SER A 35 -14.14 -2.64 -12.25
N PRO A 36 -14.65 -3.34 -13.29
CA PRO A 36 -15.91 -4.09 -13.20
C PRO A 36 -15.85 -5.22 -12.16
N TRP A 37 -14.69 -5.90 -12.06
CA TRP A 37 -14.48 -6.96 -11.07
C TRP A 37 -14.47 -6.42 -9.66
N THR A 38 -13.73 -5.33 -9.42
CA THR A 38 -13.70 -4.67 -8.11
C THR A 38 -15.10 -4.12 -7.75
N ALA A 39 -15.81 -3.54 -8.72
CA ALA A 39 -17.17 -3.09 -8.51
C ALA A 39 -18.10 -4.26 -8.11
N TYR A 40 -18.01 -5.40 -8.78
CA TYR A 40 -18.78 -6.60 -8.43
C TYR A 40 -18.43 -7.09 -7.02
N GLN A 41 -17.15 -7.11 -6.66
CA GLN A 41 -16.72 -7.47 -5.31
C GLN A 41 -17.36 -6.53 -4.28
N MET A 42 -17.30 -5.22 -4.46
CA MET A 42 -17.81 -4.23 -3.51
C MET A 42 -19.34 -4.23 -3.39
N TRP A 43 -20.04 -4.11 -4.53
CA TRP A 43 -21.51 -4.01 -4.53
C TRP A 43 -22.22 -5.36 -4.54
N GLY A 44 -21.62 -6.39 -5.11
CA GLY A 44 -22.20 -7.72 -5.22
C GLY A 44 -21.92 -8.61 -4.00
N ILE A 45 -20.71 -8.54 -3.45
CA ILE A 45 -20.28 -9.43 -2.36
C ILE A 45 -20.25 -8.68 -1.04
N GLU A 46 -19.40 -7.68 -0.89
CA GLU A 46 -19.15 -7.02 0.40
C GLU A 46 -20.40 -6.34 0.96
N LYS A 47 -21.15 -5.63 0.11
CA LYS A 47 -22.43 -5.04 0.51
C LYS A 47 -23.45 -6.10 0.93
N LYS A 48 -23.47 -7.26 0.29
CA LYS A 48 -24.41 -8.35 0.62
C LYS A 48 -24.16 -8.93 2.02
N TYR A 49 -22.93 -8.88 2.49
CA TYR A 49 -22.52 -9.38 3.80
C TYR A 49 -22.30 -8.27 4.84
N ASP A 50 -22.79 -7.06 4.55
CA ASP A 50 -22.65 -5.87 5.40
C ASP A 50 -21.19 -5.52 5.79
N LEU A 51 -20.24 -5.92 4.94
CA LEU A 51 -18.82 -5.67 5.14
C LEU A 51 -18.40 -4.26 4.68
N ALA A 52 -19.17 -3.64 3.80
CA ALA A 52 -18.87 -2.31 3.26
C ALA A 52 -20.13 -1.56 2.85
N GLU A 53 -20.08 -0.22 2.96
CA GLU A 53 -21.04 0.70 2.36
C GLU A 53 -20.37 1.46 1.19
N PRO A 54 -20.28 0.84 0.02
CA PRO A 54 -19.52 1.41 -1.09
C PRO A 54 -20.18 2.67 -1.66
N SER A 55 -19.41 3.76 -1.73
CA SER A 55 -19.76 4.99 -2.42
C SER A 55 -19.20 5.00 -3.84
N ILE A 56 -20.01 5.33 -4.85
CA ILE A 56 -19.56 5.45 -6.24
C ILE A 56 -18.46 6.50 -6.37
N LEU A 57 -18.60 7.63 -5.67
CA LEU A 57 -17.62 8.71 -5.70
C LEU A 57 -16.26 8.23 -5.13
N ALA A 58 -16.28 7.57 -3.97
CA ALA A 58 -15.08 7.03 -3.37
C ALA A 58 -14.40 5.99 -4.26
N PHE A 59 -15.16 5.12 -4.91
CA PHE A 59 -14.64 4.16 -5.88
C PHE A 59 -13.92 4.85 -7.05
N ILE A 60 -14.53 5.90 -7.63
CA ILE A 60 -13.90 6.66 -8.72
C ILE A 60 -12.61 7.35 -8.23
N CYS A 61 -12.67 8.00 -7.06
CA CYS A 61 -11.49 8.65 -6.46
C CYS A 61 -10.36 7.66 -6.21
N GLU A 62 -10.66 6.45 -5.76
CA GLU A 62 -9.68 5.40 -5.57
C GLU A 62 -9.04 4.97 -6.89
N ARG A 63 -9.84 4.79 -7.97
CA ARG A 63 -9.27 4.46 -9.31
C ARG A 63 -8.37 5.58 -9.83
N ILE A 64 -8.74 6.83 -9.59
CA ILE A 64 -7.89 7.98 -9.92
C ILE A 64 -6.62 7.97 -9.07
N ALA A 65 -6.73 7.74 -7.76
CA ALA A 65 -5.58 7.69 -6.85
C ALA A 65 -4.56 6.63 -7.27
N ILE A 66 -5.01 5.43 -7.69
CA ILE A 66 -4.13 4.38 -8.24
C ILE A 66 -3.36 4.86 -9.48
N MET A 67 -3.98 5.66 -10.35
CA MET A 67 -3.30 6.22 -11.52
C MET A 67 -2.31 7.31 -11.12
N VAL A 68 -2.69 8.19 -10.20
CA VAL A 68 -1.82 9.25 -9.67
C VAL A 68 -0.60 8.64 -8.97
N GLU A 69 -0.81 7.66 -8.10
CA GLU A 69 0.28 6.92 -7.45
C GLU A 69 1.25 6.33 -8.48
N PHE A 70 0.73 5.67 -9.51
CA PHE A 70 1.56 5.08 -10.56
C PHE A 70 2.42 6.14 -11.28
N ILE A 71 1.84 7.29 -11.62
CA ILE A 71 2.54 8.37 -12.32
C ILE A 71 3.64 8.99 -11.43
N PHE A 72 3.34 9.24 -10.15
CA PHE A 72 4.28 9.93 -9.28
C PHE A 72 5.32 9.02 -8.62
N MET A 73 5.00 7.75 -8.39
CA MET A 73 5.89 6.81 -7.72
C MET A 73 6.65 5.92 -8.70
N TRP A 74 5.92 5.24 -9.59
CA TRP A 74 6.50 4.18 -10.43
C TRP A 74 7.13 4.70 -11.73
N MET A 75 6.56 5.75 -12.32
CA MET A 75 7.08 6.30 -13.57
C MET A 75 8.49 6.91 -13.41
N PRO A 76 8.79 7.74 -12.38
CA PRO A 76 10.14 8.24 -12.15
C PRO A 76 11.17 7.13 -11.90
N VAL A 77 10.76 6.07 -11.18
CA VAL A 77 11.62 4.90 -10.94
C VAL A 77 11.93 4.17 -12.24
N THR A 78 10.91 3.95 -13.08
CA THR A 78 11.10 3.31 -14.38
C THR A 78 12.03 4.14 -15.28
N LEU A 79 11.83 5.48 -15.31
CA LEU A 79 12.73 6.39 -16.03
C LEU A 79 14.17 6.31 -15.56
N LEU A 80 14.37 6.28 -14.25
CA LEU A 80 15.70 6.16 -13.66
C LEU A 80 16.36 4.83 -14.05
N ILE A 81 15.61 3.72 -14.04
CA ILE A 81 16.12 2.40 -14.44
C ILE A 81 16.52 2.41 -15.91
N VAL A 82 15.67 2.93 -16.81
CA VAL A 82 15.95 2.98 -18.26
C VAL A 82 17.17 3.86 -18.52
N TRP A 83 17.23 5.04 -17.91
CA TRP A 83 18.38 5.94 -18.03
C TRP A 83 19.68 5.33 -17.52
N ALA A 84 19.63 4.68 -16.35
CA ALA A 84 20.80 4.04 -15.78
C ALA A 84 21.24 2.81 -16.59
N ALA A 85 20.30 2.08 -17.19
CA ALA A 85 20.59 0.95 -18.07
C ALA A 85 21.40 1.38 -19.32
N ASP A 86 21.02 2.52 -19.92
CA ASP A 86 21.71 3.08 -21.06
C ASP A 86 23.16 3.49 -20.71
N LEU A 87 23.36 4.09 -19.53
CA LEU A 87 24.68 4.52 -19.06
C LEU A 87 25.61 3.35 -18.68
N THR A 88 25.06 2.32 -18.08
CA THR A 88 25.86 1.31 -17.37
C THR A 88 26.09 0.04 -18.18
N GLY A 89 25.26 -0.23 -19.19
CA GLY A 89 25.36 -1.42 -20.05
C GLY A 89 25.53 -2.73 -19.27
N LYS A 90 26.78 -3.18 -19.11
CA LYS A 90 27.12 -4.43 -18.38
C LYS A 90 26.71 -4.47 -16.89
N TYR A 91 26.48 -3.32 -16.26
CA TYR A 91 26.10 -3.21 -14.86
C TYR A 91 24.60 -3.14 -14.64
N ILE A 92 23.77 -3.38 -15.67
CA ILE A 92 22.31 -3.28 -15.62
C ILE A 92 21.69 -4.08 -14.45
N VAL A 93 22.21 -5.27 -14.16
CA VAL A 93 21.72 -6.13 -13.05
C VAL A 93 21.94 -5.43 -11.71
N LEU A 94 23.12 -4.87 -11.49
CA LEU A 94 23.43 -4.13 -10.26
C LEU A 94 22.54 -2.91 -10.09
N VAL A 95 22.36 -2.15 -11.16
CA VAL A 95 21.49 -0.96 -11.17
C VAL A 95 20.04 -1.35 -10.87
N PHE A 96 19.55 -2.44 -11.47
CA PHE A 96 18.21 -2.95 -11.20
C PHE A 96 18.03 -3.34 -9.72
N LEU A 97 18.98 -4.05 -9.14
CA LEU A 97 18.96 -4.43 -7.72
C LEU A 97 18.97 -3.21 -6.81
N LEU A 98 19.85 -2.24 -7.07
CA LEU A 98 19.90 -0.99 -6.29
C LEU A 98 18.61 -0.17 -6.42
N ALA A 99 18.06 -0.06 -7.63
CA ALA A 99 16.79 0.63 -7.85
C ALA A 99 15.63 -0.07 -7.13
N THR A 100 15.57 -1.39 -7.18
CA THR A 100 14.55 -2.17 -6.46
C THR A 100 14.67 -1.99 -4.94
N ALA A 101 15.89 -2.02 -4.41
CA ALA A 101 16.13 -1.76 -2.98
C ALA A 101 15.72 -0.34 -2.58
N LEU A 102 16.03 0.67 -3.42
CA LEU A 102 15.62 2.05 -3.19
C LEU A 102 14.10 2.21 -3.19
N VAL A 103 13.40 1.59 -4.16
CA VAL A 103 11.93 1.60 -4.21
C VAL A 103 11.34 0.95 -2.96
N LYS A 104 11.85 -0.20 -2.56
CA LYS A 104 11.39 -0.89 -1.34
C LYS A 104 11.59 0.01 -0.10
N LEU A 105 12.72 0.69 -0.01
CA LEU A 105 13.02 1.62 1.06
C LEU A 105 12.06 2.84 1.04
N LEU A 106 11.80 3.41 -0.12
CA LEU A 106 10.83 4.50 -0.29
C LEU A 106 9.42 4.07 0.10
N LEU A 107 8.98 2.89 -0.33
CA LEU A 107 7.67 2.35 0.06
C LEU A 107 7.57 2.10 1.56
N CYS A 108 8.61 1.58 2.20
CA CYS A 108 8.60 1.31 3.64
C CYS A 108 8.61 2.59 4.51
N TYR A 109 9.25 3.66 4.06
CA TYR A 109 9.45 4.86 4.86
C TYR A 109 8.63 6.06 4.38
N VAL A 110 8.62 6.31 3.07
CA VAL A 110 7.97 7.51 2.49
C VAL A 110 6.46 7.32 2.36
N TYR A 111 6.01 6.14 1.92
CA TYR A 111 4.58 5.84 1.78
C TYR A 111 3.81 6.01 3.09
N PRO A 112 4.23 5.42 4.24
CA PRO A 112 3.51 5.59 5.50
C PRO A 112 3.53 7.04 6.03
N LEU A 113 4.54 7.82 5.63
CA LEU A 113 4.72 9.19 6.11
C LEU A 113 3.90 10.21 5.30
N LEU A 114 3.85 10.05 3.98
CA LEU A 114 3.26 11.03 3.07
C LEU A 114 1.93 10.61 2.46
N ILE A 115 1.76 9.33 2.13
CA ILE A 115 0.59 8.85 1.38
C ILE A 115 -0.46 8.26 2.31
N ALA A 116 -0.06 7.45 3.27
CA ALA A 116 -1.00 6.83 4.20
C ALA A 116 -1.90 7.84 4.95
N PRO A 117 -1.40 9.03 5.40
CA PRO A 117 -2.27 10.02 6.03
C PRO A 117 -3.33 10.62 5.11
N LEU A 118 -3.14 10.52 3.77
CA LEU A 118 -4.12 10.99 2.79
C LEU A 118 -5.23 9.95 2.52
N THR A 119 -4.98 8.69 2.84
CA THR A 119 -5.90 7.58 2.55
C THR A 119 -6.60 7.02 3.79
N SER A 120 -6.00 7.21 4.96
CA SER A 120 -6.56 6.74 6.23
C SER A 120 -6.20 7.67 7.37
N SER A 121 -7.05 7.76 8.38
CA SER A 121 -6.72 8.37 9.66
C SER A 121 -6.44 7.28 10.69
N THR A 122 -5.56 7.61 11.64
CA THR A 122 -5.29 6.73 12.79
C THR A 122 -5.72 7.44 14.06
N GLU A 123 -6.48 6.75 14.88
CA GLU A 123 -6.97 7.22 16.17
C GLU A 123 -6.56 6.24 17.26
N GLU A 124 -6.65 6.67 18.52
CA GLU A 124 -6.53 5.77 19.65
C GLU A 124 -7.68 4.76 19.63
N LEU A 125 -7.46 3.59 20.26
CA LEU A 125 -8.51 2.58 20.37
C LEU A 125 -9.73 3.18 21.09
N PRO A 126 -10.94 2.94 20.56
CA PRO A 126 -12.15 3.54 21.11
C PRO A 126 -12.51 2.98 22.49
N SER A 127 -13.25 3.75 23.28
CA SER A 127 -13.67 3.39 24.64
C SER A 127 -14.51 2.10 24.71
N TYR A 128 -15.21 1.74 23.65
CA TYR A 128 -15.91 0.45 23.59
C TYR A 128 -14.95 -0.76 23.50
N ALA A 129 -13.68 -0.53 23.21
CA ALA A 129 -12.63 -1.53 23.30
C ALA A 129 -11.99 -1.65 24.71
N ASP A 130 -12.48 -0.91 25.70
CA ASP A 130 -11.91 -0.90 27.06
C ASP A 130 -11.87 -2.28 27.71
N GLU A 131 -12.86 -3.13 27.42
CA GLU A 131 -12.87 -4.53 27.89
C GLU A 131 -11.75 -5.38 27.26
N LEU A 132 -11.30 -5.03 26.05
CA LEU A 132 -10.24 -5.71 25.34
C LEU A 132 -8.84 -5.17 25.66
N LEU A 133 -8.76 -3.93 26.15
CA LEU A 133 -7.48 -3.27 26.41
C LEU A 133 -6.55 -4.08 27.32
N PRO A 134 -7.01 -4.75 28.39
CA PRO A 134 -6.11 -5.58 29.22
C PRO A 134 -5.50 -6.75 28.45
N PHE A 135 -6.27 -7.39 27.56
CA PHE A 135 -5.79 -8.48 26.73
C PHE A 135 -4.81 -7.98 25.66
N ILE A 136 -5.15 -6.88 24.98
CA ILE A 136 -4.29 -6.23 24.01
C ILE A 136 -2.93 -5.84 24.63
N LYS A 137 -2.95 -5.21 25.80
CA LYS A 137 -1.75 -4.81 26.53
C LYS A 137 -0.90 -6.01 26.90
N LYS A 138 -1.52 -7.05 27.47
CA LYS A 138 -0.83 -8.28 27.85
C LYS A 138 -0.12 -8.93 26.67
N GLN A 139 -0.81 -9.12 25.54
CA GLN A 139 -0.23 -9.72 24.34
C GLN A 139 0.89 -8.87 23.74
N ALA A 140 0.73 -7.55 23.72
CA ALA A 140 1.76 -6.62 23.26
C ALA A 140 3.03 -6.71 24.14
N GLU A 141 2.87 -6.71 25.47
CA GLU A 141 3.96 -6.84 26.42
C GLU A 141 4.71 -8.18 26.27
N GLU A 142 3.98 -9.30 26.13
CA GLU A 142 4.56 -10.63 25.90
C GLU A 142 5.35 -10.70 24.57
N ALA A 143 4.92 -9.93 23.55
CA ALA A 143 5.64 -9.80 22.30
C ALA A 143 6.82 -8.80 22.35
N GLY A 144 6.92 -7.99 23.42
CA GLY A 144 7.90 -6.91 23.54
C GLY A 144 7.50 -5.66 22.73
N PHE A 145 6.22 -5.50 22.41
CA PHE A 145 5.67 -4.38 21.63
C PHE A 145 5.04 -3.31 22.55
N ASN A 146 5.23 -2.04 22.23
CA ASN A 146 4.60 -0.96 22.98
C ASN A 146 3.11 -0.85 22.62
N SER A 147 2.24 -1.20 23.55
CA SER A 147 0.78 -1.17 23.33
C SER A 147 0.20 0.21 22.98
N LYS A 148 0.90 1.31 23.30
CA LYS A 148 0.46 2.68 22.95
C LYS A 148 0.52 2.98 21.45
N VAL A 149 1.18 2.15 20.66
CA VAL A 149 1.28 2.30 19.20
C VAL A 149 0.39 1.30 18.46
N ILE A 150 -0.59 0.70 19.15
CA ILE A 150 -1.69 -0.03 18.57
C ILE A 150 -2.84 0.97 18.38
N LEU A 151 -3.18 1.22 17.12
CA LEU A 151 -4.09 2.30 16.72
C LEU A 151 -5.29 1.75 15.95
N LEU A 152 -6.41 2.44 16.04
CA LEU A 152 -7.54 2.23 15.15
C LEU A 152 -7.28 2.93 13.82
N GLU A 153 -7.44 2.21 12.71
CA GLU A 153 -7.37 2.77 11.37
C GLU A 153 -8.77 2.97 10.80
N LYS A 154 -9.08 4.21 10.45
CA LYS A 154 -10.27 4.57 9.69
C LYS A 154 -9.86 4.83 8.25
N SER A 155 -10.23 3.96 7.35
CA SER A 155 -9.99 4.16 5.91
C SER A 155 -10.97 5.18 5.35
N PHE A 156 -10.48 6.09 4.50
CA PHE A 156 -11.30 6.99 3.69
C PHE A 156 -11.75 6.32 2.39
N SER A 157 -11.16 5.19 2.06
CA SER A 157 -11.52 4.35 0.93
C SER A 157 -12.76 3.51 1.22
N THR A 158 -13.42 3.11 0.15
CA THR A 158 -14.52 2.13 0.20
C THR A 158 -14.05 0.71 0.53
N ASP A 159 -12.75 0.49 0.55
CA ASP A 159 -12.12 -0.78 0.96
C ASP A 159 -12.22 -0.92 2.50
N VAL A 160 -13.43 -1.21 2.95
CA VAL A 160 -13.71 -1.51 4.36
C VAL A 160 -13.43 -2.99 4.60
N HIS A 161 -12.21 -3.43 4.32
CA HIS A 161 -11.82 -4.78 4.69
C HIS A 161 -11.63 -4.88 6.20
N VAL A 162 -12.12 -5.99 6.76
CA VAL A 162 -11.72 -6.45 8.09
C VAL A 162 -10.22 -6.73 8.01
N ASN A 163 -9.41 -5.76 8.32
CA ASN A 163 -7.98 -5.81 8.13
C ASN A 163 -7.23 -5.26 9.34
N ALA A 164 -6.04 -5.78 9.53
CA ALA A 164 -5.03 -5.22 10.40
C ALA A 164 -3.73 -5.10 9.61
N SER A 165 -2.85 -4.22 10.01
CA SER A 165 -1.56 -4.05 9.37
C SER A 165 -0.48 -3.69 10.38
N THR A 166 0.69 -4.31 10.20
CA THR A 166 1.89 -4.02 10.99
C THR A 166 2.85 -3.17 10.17
N SER A 167 3.30 -2.07 10.74
CA SER A 167 4.42 -1.29 10.25
C SER A 167 5.59 -1.39 11.24
N LEU A 168 6.75 -0.81 10.89
CA LEU A 168 7.97 -0.87 11.73
C LEU A 168 7.76 -0.38 13.18
N SER A 169 6.81 0.51 13.42
CA SER A 169 6.60 1.12 14.73
C SER A 169 5.15 1.13 15.22
N LYS A 170 4.20 0.67 14.39
CA LYS A 170 2.78 0.77 14.70
C LYS A 170 2.03 -0.46 14.21
N ILE A 171 1.03 -0.88 14.97
CA ILE A 171 0.02 -1.84 14.53
C ILE A 171 -1.28 -1.05 14.36
N LYS A 172 -1.92 -1.22 13.23
CA LYS A 172 -3.20 -0.60 12.90
C LYS A 172 -4.26 -1.69 12.82
N LEU A 173 -5.32 -1.50 13.57
CA LEU A 173 -6.50 -2.36 13.54
C LEU A 173 -7.61 -1.61 12.81
N GLY A 174 -8.15 -2.18 11.75
CA GLY A 174 -9.22 -1.56 10.98
C GLY A 174 -10.51 -1.43 11.78
N GLU A 175 -11.20 -0.30 11.62
CA GLU A 175 -12.49 -0.04 12.28
C GLU A 175 -13.53 -1.17 12.07
N PRO A 176 -13.60 -1.85 10.92
CA PRO A 176 -14.54 -2.96 10.70
C PRO A 176 -14.34 -4.16 11.64
N LEU A 177 -13.12 -4.36 12.17
CA LEU A 177 -12.88 -5.41 13.18
C LEU A 177 -13.73 -5.20 14.45
N PHE A 178 -14.12 -3.96 14.71
CA PHE A 178 -14.91 -3.59 15.89
C PHE A 178 -16.40 -3.42 15.58
N LYS A 179 -16.78 -3.26 14.29
CA LYS A 179 -18.17 -3.13 13.85
C LYS A 179 -18.75 -4.53 13.62
N GLY A 180 -19.73 -4.90 14.41
CA GLY A 180 -20.44 -6.20 14.29
C GLY A 180 -19.80 -7.36 15.06
N HIS A 181 -18.60 -7.21 15.62
CA HIS A 181 -17.89 -8.26 16.35
C HIS A 181 -17.76 -7.97 17.86
N GLY A 182 -18.55 -7.05 18.40
CA GLY A 182 -18.56 -6.73 19.84
C GLY A 182 -18.87 -7.93 20.76
N GLU A 183 -19.31 -9.05 20.18
CA GLU A 183 -19.57 -10.29 20.91
C GLU A 183 -18.37 -11.27 20.93
N TRP A 184 -17.32 -11.04 20.12
CA TRP A 184 -16.19 -11.96 19.98
C TRP A 184 -14.82 -11.32 20.20
N PRO A 185 -14.49 -10.92 21.44
CA PRO A 185 -13.17 -10.36 21.78
C PRO A 185 -11.99 -11.23 21.32
N ALA A 186 -12.19 -12.55 21.33
CA ALA A 186 -11.14 -13.50 20.97
C ALA A 186 -10.65 -13.37 19.52
N GLU A 187 -11.52 -12.98 18.58
CA GLU A 187 -11.15 -12.81 17.17
C GLU A 187 -10.23 -11.60 16.98
N ILE A 188 -10.54 -10.48 17.63
CA ILE A 188 -9.72 -9.28 17.58
C ILE A 188 -8.33 -9.54 18.18
N VAL A 189 -8.31 -10.26 19.31
CA VAL A 189 -7.05 -10.67 19.94
C VAL A 189 -6.26 -11.61 19.04
N ALA A 190 -6.91 -12.56 18.37
CA ALA A 190 -6.25 -13.46 17.42
C ALA A 190 -5.61 -12.71 16.25
N VAL A 191 -6.31 -11.74 15.65
CA VAL A 191 -5.78 -10.87 14.60
C VAL A 191 -4.59 -10.07 15.12
N LEU A 192 -4.71 -9.49 16.32
CA LEU A 192 -3.61 -8.76 16.94
C LEU A 192 -2.38 -9.65 17.17
N CYS A 193 -2.58 -10.89 17.67
CA CYS A 193 -1.49 -11.85 17.85
C CYS A 193 -0.79 -12.20 16.53
N HIS A 194 -1.55 -12.28 15.45
CA HIS A 194 -1.00 -12.47 14.10
C HIS A 194 -0.08 -11.31 13.72
N GLU A 195 -0.52 -10.07 13.89
CA GLU A 195 0.26 -8.87 13.59
C GLU A 195 1.50 -8.74 14.49
N LEU A 196 1.37 -9.07 15.77
CA LEU A 196 2.51 -9.12 16.70
C LEU A 196 3.52 -10.21 16.30
N GLY A 197 3.06 -11.30 15.70
CA GLY A 197 3.90 -12.33 15.10
C GLY A 197 4.74 -11.78 13.96
N HIS A 198 4.16 -11.00 13.04
CA HIS A 198 4.89 -10.33 11.98
C HIS A 198 5.95 -9.36 12.52
N TYR A 199 5.63 -8.60 13.54
CA TYR A 199 6.59 -7.73 14.22
C TYR A 199 7.74 -8.53 14.83
N LYS A 200 7.44 -9.54 15.65
CA LYS A 200 8.43 -10.35 16.38
C LYS A 200 9.38 -11.11 15.46
N LEU A 201 8.89 -11.57 14.33
CA LEU A 201 9.65 -12.32 13.32
C LEU A 201 10.31 -11.43 12.27
N ASN A 202 10.19 -10.10 12.39
CA ASN A 202 10.74 -9.12 11.44
C ASN A 202 10.31 -9.35 9.98
N HIS A 203 9.09 -9.86 9.73
CA HIS A 203 8.60 -10.16 8.39
C HIS A 203 8.52 -8.92 7.48
N LEU A 204 8.59 -7.71 8.03
CA LEU A 204 8.64 -6.46 7.26
C LEU A 204 10.02 -6.20 6.62
N LEU A 205 11.07 -6.89 7.08
CA LEU A 205 12.44 -6.72 6.62
C LEU A 205 12.90 -7.86 5.69
N ILE A 206 12.10 -8.92 5.56
CA ILE A 206 12.33 -10.06 4.70
C ILE A 206 11.53 -9.90 3.41
#